data_b25ed3190138dc21648d067b8a2d686e
#
_entry.id   b25ed3190138dc21648d067b8a2d686e
#
_cell.length_a   1.000
_cell.length_b   1.000
_cell.length_c   1.000
_cell.angle_alpha   90.00
_cell.angle_beta   90.00
_cell.angle_gamma   90.00
#
_symmetry.space_group_name_H-M   'P 1'
#
loop_
_entity.id
_entity.type
_entity.pdbx_description
1 polymer ?
#
loop_
_entity_poly.entity_id
_entity_poly.type
_entity_poly.pdbx_seq_one_letter_code
_entity_poly.pdbx_strand_id
1 'polypeptide(L)'
;MTLRETIISAPGIDASPDENQCPSNVPAYIVSREQFRDAARMMKTADARLVAEWATDESHYSSLPLPSGEREGVRGRGFGIYACYARDNEYLIVKTYTPIEDPTFPSITKKFAPAHRFERQMNSLMGVIPTGHPDLRPWIRHEDWPEDAYPLRKSFDASKPMQRVKGEYNFIKAEGEGVYEIPVGPVHAGIIEPGHFRFQAVGEDILNLEERLGYVHKGIEKRFESLSWTEGVKLAGRVSGDSTVAHSLCYCRALEAMTGCNPPERVLWLRALMLERERIANHLGDIGAIANDAAFAFLLYQFSRLREMLLRINLKLFGHRFMMDRIIPGGVIIDINSDGK
;
A
#
# COMPACT_ATOMS: atom_id res chain seq x y z
N MET A 1 -2.16 15.51 24.79
CA MET A 1 -3.13 14.39 24.65
C MET A 1 -2.61 13.47 23.57
N THR A 2 -2.43 12.21 23.87
CA THR A 2 -1.97 11.17 22.92
C THR A 2 -3.09 10.84 21.90
N LEU A 3 -2.74 10.19 20.78
CA LEU A 3 -3.76 9.71 19.83
C LEU A 3 -4.73 8.72 20.50
N ARG A 4 -4.21 7.90 21.41
CA ARG A 4 -5.02 6.99 22.24
C ARG A 4 -6.02 7.73 23.12
N GLU A 5 -5.58 8.72 23.86
CA GLU A 5 -6.46 9.55 24.69
C GLU A 5 -7.51 10.26 23.83
N THR A 6 -7.13 10.75 22.67
CA THR A 6 -8.04 11.43 21.72
C THR A 6 -9.21 10.52 21.31
N ILE A 7 -8.97 9.25 20.96
CA ILE A 7 -10.04 8.36 20.51
C ILE A 7 -10.92 7.88 21.66
N ILE A 8 -10.33 7.61 22.83
CA ILE A 8 -11.06 7.13 24.01
C ILE A 8 -11.96 8.24 24.60
N SER A 9 -11.48 9.48 24.61
CA SER A 9 -12.23 10.61 25.18
C SER A 9 -13.13 11.32 24.17
N ALA A 10 -13.21 10.83 22.94
CA ALA A 10 -13.98 11.46 21.88
C ALA A 10 -15.49 11.42 22.16
N PRO A 11 -16.18 12.58 22.27
CA PRO A 11 -17.62 12.59 22.55
C PRO A 11 -18.40 11.86 21.42
N GLY A 12 -19.27 10.93 21.82
CA GLY A 12 -20.14 10.18 20.91
C GLY A 12 -19.44 9.07 20.12
N ILE A 13 -18.20 8.74 20.46
CA ILE A 13 -17.48 7.58 19.89
C ILE A 13 -17.31 6.53 20.99
N ASP A 14 -17.86 5.36 20.76
CA ASP A 14 -17.68 4.18 21.59
C ASP A 14 -16.53 3.34 21.02
N ALA A 15 -15.31 3.66 21.44
CA ALA A 15 -14.09 3.01 20.97
C ALA A 15 -13.63 1.95 21.99
N SER A 16 -13.67 0.69 21.61
CA SER A 16 -13.17 -0.43 22.42
C SER A 16 -11.79 -0.88 21.92
N PRO A 17 -10.84 -1.23 22.83
CA PRO A 17 -9.57 -1.83 22.43
C PRO A 17 -9.78 -3.11 21.63
N ASP A 18 -9.01 -3.31 20.58
CA ASP A 18 -8.95 -4.59 19.86
C ASP A 18 -7.97 -5.53 20.58
N GLU A 19 -8.48 -6.33 21.52
CA GLU A 19 -7.68 -7.26 22.33
C GLU A 19 -7.09 -8.41 21.49
N ASN A 20 -7.61 -8.63 20.30
CA ASN A 20 -7.17 -9.69 19.37
C ASN A 20 -6.17 -9.19 18.34
N GLN A 21 -5.71 -7.97 18.49
CA GLN A 21 -4.65 -7.45 17.65
C GLN A 21 -3.39 -8.30 17.83
N CYS A 22 -2.76 -8.64 16.70
CA CYS A 22 -1.44 -9.23 16.68
C CYS A 22 -0.50 -8.40 17.58
N PRO A 23 0.42 -9.03 18.35
CA PRO A 23 1.33 -8.30 19.23
C PRO A 23 2.14 -7.29 18.42
N SER A 24 1.65 -6.09 18.34
CA SER A 24 2.31 -4.92 17.78
C SER A 24 2.27 -3.82 18.83
N ASN A 25 3.27 -2.96 18.82
CA ASN A 25 3.29 -1.79 19.70
C ASN A 25 2.31 -0.69 19.23
N VAL A 26 1.49 -0.95 18.21
CA VAL A 26 0.51 0.00 17.67
C VAL A 26 -0.86 -0.34 18.24
N PRO A 27 -1.44 0.50 19.10
CA PRO A 27 -2.77 0.25 19.64
C PRO A 27 -3.84 0.30 18.54
N ALA A 28 -4.83 -0.60 18.61
CA ALA A 28 -5.99 -0.61 17.75
C ALA A 28 -7.28 -0.47 18.55
N TYR A 29 -8.24 0.24 17.97
CA TYR A 29 -9.54 0.47 18.53
C TYR A 29 -10.63 0.13 17.54
N ILE A 30 -11.66 -0.59 18.00
CA ILE A 30 -12.84 -0.91 17.24
C ILE A 30 -13.90 0.15 17.51
N VAL A 31 -14.49 0.67 16.45
CA VAL A 31 -15.64 1.58 16.50
C VAL A 31 -16.78 1.02 15.65
N SER A 32 -18.01 1.47 15.89
CA SER A 32 -19.12 1.11 15.01
C SER A 32 -18.90 1.67 13.60
N ARG A 33 -19.55 1.06 12.61
CA ARG A 33 -19.46 1.49 11.21
C ARG A 33 -19.86 2.95 11.04
N GLU A 34 -20.91 3.37 11.72
CA GLU A 34 -21.44 4.73 11.67
C GLU A 34 -20.46 5.75 12.26
N GLN A 35 -19.70 5.35 13.28
CA GLN A 35 -18.72 6.20 13.97
C GLN A 35 -17.36 6.28 13.27
N PHE A 36 -17.08 5.44 12.27
CA PHE A 36 -15.78 5.36 11.62
C PHE A 36 -15.30 6.71 11.04
N ARG A 37 -16.21 7.43 10.36
CA ARG A 37 -15.93 8.78 9.82
C ARG A 37 -15.72 9.82 10.92
N ASP A 38 -16.44 9.72 12.02
CA ASP A 38 -16.30 10.63 13.14
C ASP A 38 -14.99 10.40 13.88
N ALA A 39 -14.57 9.14 14.03
CA ALA A 39 -13.25 8.79 14.53
C ALA A 39 -12.14 9.40 13.66
N ALA A 40 -12.26 9.28 12.33
CA ALA A 40 -11.33 9.92 11.39
C ALA A 40 -11.32 11.45 11.55
N ARG A 41 -12.47 12.09 11.74
CA ARG A 41 -12.54 13.53 12.03
C ARG A 41 -11.79 13.91 13.30
N MET A 42 -11.91 13.12 14.37
CA MET A 42 -11.18 13.35 15.61
C MET A 42 -9.67 13.22 15.43
N MET A 43 -9.22 12.20 14.67
CA MET A 43 -7.80 12.07 14.31
C MET A 43 -7.29 13.26 13.52
N LYS A 44 -8.08 13.80 12.59
CA LYS A 44 -7.73 15.02 11.83
C LYS A 44 -7.63 16.24 12.74
N THR A 45 -8.55 16.40 13.69
CA THR A 45 -8.51 17.49 14.67
C THR A 45 -7.30 17.39 15.61
N ALA A 46 -6.83 16.18 15.88
CA ALA A 46 -5.62 15.93 16.65
C ALA A 46 -4.33 16.07 15.83
N ASP A 47 -4.40 16.64 14.62
CA ASP A 47 -3.28 16.79 13.68
C ASP A 47 -2.57 15.48 13.29
N ALA A 48 -3.30 14.37 13.33
CA ALA A 48 -2.78 13.11 12.83
C ALA A 48 -2.85 13.04 11.31
N ARG A 49 -1.84 12.41 10.68
CA ARG A 49 -1.86 12.06 9.26
C ARG A 49 -2.37 10.62 9.08
N LEU A 50 -3.08 10.36 8.00
CA LEU A 50 -3.40 9.01 7.56
C LEU A 50 -2.15 8.37 6.98
N VAL A 51 -1.77 7.21 7.49
CA VAL A 51 -0.60 6.42 7.03
C VAL A 51 -1.02 5.41 5.98
N ALA A 52 -2.10 4.67 6.26
CA ALA A 52 -2.65 3.63 5.40
C ALA A 52 -4.12 3.41 5.72
N GLU A 53 -4.84 2.91 4.74
CA GLU A 53 -6.21 2.41 4.90
C GLU A 53 -6.34 1.14 4.06
N TRP A 54 -6.93 0.08 4.63
CA TRP A 54 -7.07 -1.20 3.95
C TRP A 54 -8.29 -1.97 4.46
N ALA A 55 -8.69 -2.99 3.71
CA ALA A 55 -9.70 -3.94 4.13
C ALA A 55 -9.14 -5.36 4.19
N THR A 56 -9.78 -6.20 5.00
CA THR A 56 -9.52 -7.65 5.07
C THR A 56 -10.82 -8.41 4.88
N ASP A 57 -10.76 -9.53 4.18
CA ASP A 57 -11.88 -10.49 4.13
C ASP A 57 -11.76 -11.43 5.33
N GLU A 58 -12.63 -11.20 6.31
CA GLU A 58 -12.68 -11.98 7.55
C GLU A 58 -13.80 -13.05 7.55
N SER A 59 -14.40 -13.33 6.40
CA SER A 59 -15.53 -14.28 6.27
C SER A 59 -15.21 -15.70 6.76
N HIS A 60 -13.94 -16.13 6.71
CA HIS A 60 -13.51 -17.45 7.18
C HIS A 60 -13.26 -17.56 8.69
N TYR A 61 -13.26 -16.45 9.42
CA TYR A 61 -13.06 -16.47 10.88
C TYR A 61 -14.35 -16.81 11.67
N SER A 62 -15.48 -17.05 11.00
CA SER A 62 -16.76 -17.40 11.62
C SER A 62 -16.75 -18.71 12.40
N SER A 63 -15.75 -19.57 12.19
CA SER A 63 -15.61 -20.87 12.87
C SER A 63 -14.70 -20.86 14.09
N LEU A 64 -14.03 -19.74 14.39
CA LEU A 64 -13.18 -19.63 15.56
C LEU A 64 -13.99 -19.19 16.78
N PRO A 65 -13.79 -19.81 17.98
CA PRO A 65 -14.45 -19.37 19.19
C PRO A 65 -14.12 -17.90 19.48
N LEU A 66 -15.16 -17.13 19.84
CA LEU A 66 -14.99 -15.75 20.28
C LEU A 66 -14.23 -15.73 21.60
N PRO A 67 -13.23 -14.85 21.79
CA PRO A 67 -12.71 -14.58 23.13
C PRO A 67 -13.80 -14.11 24.07
N SER A 68 -13.67 -14.44 25.35
CA SER A 68 -14.63 -14.06 26.38
C SER A 68 -14.78 -12.53 26.43
N GLY A 69 -15.93 -12.01 26.00
CA GLY A 69 -16.29 -10.59 26.06
C GLY A 69 -16.63 -9.92 24.72
N GLU A 70 -16.43 -10.57 23.58
CA GLU A 70 -16.89 -10.03 22.30
C GLU A 70 -18.39 -10.29 22.08
N ARG A 71 -19.10 -9.27 21.57
CA ARG A 71 -20.52 -9.40 21.20
C ARG A 71 -20.65 -10.32 19.99
N GLU A 72 -21.56 -11.29 20.05
CA GLU A 72 -21.98 -12.09 18.89
C GLU A 72 -22.36 -11.14 17.74
N GLY A 73 -21.66 -11.23 16.60
CA GLY A 73 -21.96 -10.43 15.41
C GLY A 73 -20.80 -9.57 14.88
N VAL A 74 -19.70 -9.41 15.62
CA VAL A 74 -18.56 -8.55 15.24
C VAL A 74 -17.46 -9.31 14.49
N ARG A 75 -17.35 -10.63 14.67
CA ARG A 75 -16.37 -11.49 13.99
C ARG A 75 -16.99 -12.46 13.00
N GLY A 76 -16.34 -12.60 11.85
CA GLY A 76 -16.47 -13.79 10.99
C GLY A 76 -17.59 -13.76 9.96
N ARG A 77 -18.25 -12.63 9.72
CA ARG A 77 -19.29 -12.53 8.68
C ARG A 77 -19.11 -11.35 7.71
N GLY A 78 -17.89 -10.81 7.54
CA GLY A 78 -17.75 -9.64 6.69
C GLY A 78 -16.32 -9.19 6.45
N PHE A 79 -16.20 -7.91 6.19
CA PHE A 79 -14.92 -7.25 5.93
C PHE A 79 -14.52 -6.40 7.13
N GLY A 80 -13.25 -6.50 7.55
CA GLY A 80 -12.62 -5.55 8.45
C GLY A 80 -12.09 -4.36 7.67
N ILE A 81 -12.38 -3.13 8.11
CA ILE A 81 -11.88 -1.88 7.54
C ILE A 81 -10.94 -1.24 8.56
N TYR A 82 -9.76 -0.88 8.14
CA TYR A 82 -8.69 -0.38 9.00
C TYR A 82 -8.17 0.95 8.49
N ALA A 83 -7.98 1.90 9.38
CA ALA A 83 -7.29 3.16 9.11
C ALA A 83 -6.17 3.36 10.14
N CYS A 84 -4.94 3.46 9.66
CA CYS A 84 -3.77 3.73 10.49
C CYS A 84 -3.43 5.21 10.47
N TYR A 85 -3.33 5.81 11.64
CA TYR A 85 -2.99 7.21 11.83
C TYR A 85 -1.65 7.35 12.54
N ALA A 86 -0.92 8.42 12.23
CA ALA A 86 0.32 8.75 12.91
C ALA A 86 0.41 10.24 13.22
N ARG A 87 0.99 10.55 14.38
CA ARG A 87 1.41 11.90 14.79
C ARG A 87 2.72 11.77 15.56
N ASP A 88 3.74 12.48 15.13
CA ASP A 88 5.10 12.34 15.66
C ASP A 88 5.57 10.87 15.60
N ASN A 89 5.86 10.27 16.75
CA ASN A 89 6.24 8.85 16.88
C ASN A 89 5.09 7.96 17.35
N GLU A 90 3.87 8.49 17.44
CA GLU A 90 2.69 7.71 17.83
C GLU A 90 1.98 7.17 16.60
N TYR A 91 1.54 5.92 16.69
CA TYR A 91 0.68 5.26 15.71
C TYR A 91 -0.57 4.74 16.40
N LEU A 92 -1.68 4.77 15.68
CA LEU A 92 -2.96 4.24 16.17
C LEU A 92 -3.77 3.70 15.00
N ILE A 93 -4.41 2.54 15.18
CA ILE A 93 -5.31 1.94 14.20
C ILE A 93 -6.76 2.11 14.69
N VAL A 94 -7.63 2.61 13.83
CA VAL A 94 -9.08 2.55 14.01
C VAL A 94 -9.62 1.49 13.08
N LYS A 95 -10.44 0.59 13.62
CA LYS A 95 -11.01 -0.55 12.91
C LYS A 95 -12.53 -0.50 12.98
N THR A 96 -13.19 -0.90 11.91
CA THR A 96 -14.61 -1.19 11.89
C THR A 96 -14.90 -2.41 11.05
N TYR A 97 -16.14 -2.93 11.12
CA TYR A 97 -16.58 -4.09 10.36
C TYR A 97 -17.79 -3.74 9.51
N THR A 98 -17.92 -4.44 8.37
CA THR A 98 -19.10 -4.37 7.51
C THR A 98 -19.52 -5.77 7.06
N PRO A 99 -20.83 -6.10 7.04
CA PRO A 99 -21.32 -7.39 6.58
C PRO A 99 -21.03 -7.65 5.11
N ILE A 100 -20.96 -8.93 4.72
CA ILE A 100 -20.78 -9.30 3.29
C ILE A 100 -21.99 -8.85 2.46
N GLU A 101 -23.18 -8.93 3.03
CA GLU A 101 -24.45 -8.58 2.39
C GLU A 101 -24.64 -7.08 2.20
N ASP A 102 -24.01 -6.27 3.06
CA ASP A 102 -23.98 -4.80 2.96
C ASP A 102 -22.53 -4.32 3.15
N PRO A 103 -21.66 -4.48 2.14
CA PRO A 103 -20.23 -4.18 2.27
C PRO A 103 -19.95 -2.68 2.16
N THR A 104 -20.73 -1.86 2.85
CA THR A 104 -20.61 -0.40 2.85
C THR A 104 -19.92 0.12 4.12
N PHE A 105 -19.19 1.21 4.00
CA PHE A 105 -18.64 1.95 5.15
C PHE A 105 -18.55 3.45 4.82
N PRO A 106 -18.55 4.35 5.82
CA PRO A 106 -18.46 5.79 5.56
C PRO A 106 -17.06 6.20 5.09
N SER A 107 -16.94 6.75 3.88
CA SER A 107 -15.69 7.26 3.32
C SER A 107 -15.04 8.33 4.22
N ILE A 108 -13.72 8.26 4.37
CA ILE A 108 -12.92 9.27 5.08
C ILE A 108 -12.14 10.19 4.12
N THR A 109 -12.27 9.99 2.80
CA THR A 109 -11.55 10.75 1.75
C THR A 109 -11.71 12.27 1.91
N LYS A 110 -12.91 12.77 2.27
CA LYS A 110 -13.13 14.21 2.50
C LYS A 110 -12.38 14.78 3.71
N LYS A 111 -11.85 13.93 4.59
CA LYS A 111 -11.03 14.32 5.74
C LYS A 111 -9.55 14.10 5.48
N PHE A 112 -9.22 13.02 4.79
CA PHE A 112 -7.86 12.64 4.43
C PHE A 112 -7.79 12.36 2.93
N ALA A 113 -7.30 13.31 2.16
CA ALA A 113 -7.16 13.15 0.70
C ALA A 113 -6.41 11.86 0.28
N PRO A 114 -5.38 11.37 0.99
CA PRO A 114 -4.74 10.10 0.66
C PRO A 114 -5.67 8.87 0.69
N ALA A 115 -6.77 8.91 1.46
CA ALA A 115 -7.76 7.82 1.51
C ALA A 115 -8.41 7.56 0.13
N HIS A 116 -8.47 8.57 -0.74
CA HIS A 116 -9.10 8.49 -2.05
C HIS A 116 -8.67 7.25 -2.85
N ARG A 117 -7.37 6.95 -2.88
CA ARG A 117 -6.85 5.80 -3.64
C ARG A 117 -6.98 4.49 -2.87
N PHE A 118 -6.81 4.51 -1.56
CA PHE A 118 -7.00 3.33 -0.72
C PHE A 118 -8.45 2.83 -0.78
N GLU A 119 -9.43 3.73 -0.64
CA GLU A 119 -10.85 3.40 -0.71
C GLU A 119 -11.24 2.87 -2.09
N ARG A 120 -10.73 3.45 -3.19
CA ARG A 120 -10.93 2.93 -4.55
C ARG A 120 -10.29 1.56 -4.75
N GLN A 121 -9.13 1.30 -4.15
CA GLN A 121 -8.48 -0.02 -4.20
C GLN A 121 -9.31 -1.07 -3.46
N MET A 122 -9.78 -0.77 -2.24
CA MET A 122 -10.67 -1.65 -1.49
C MET A 122 -11.95 -1.95 -2.26
N ASN A 123 -12.55 -0.94 -2.88
CA ASN A 123 -13.72 -1.11 -3.74
C ASN A 123 -13.41 -1.99 -4.95
N SER A 124 -12.32 -1.71 -5.68
CA SER A 124 -11.96 -2.48 -6.88
C SER A 124 -11.59 -3.93 -6.58
N LEU A 125 -10.87 -4.20 -5.49
CA LEU A 125 -10.31 -5.54 -5.27
C LEU A 125 -11.13 -6.42 -4.32
N MET A 126 -11.94 -5.82 -3.44
CA MET A 126 -12.74 -6.54 -2.45
C MET A 126 -14.24 -6.28 -2.59
N GLY A 127 -14.65 -5.25 -3.33
CA GLY A 127 -16.06 -4.85 -3.48
C GLY A 127 -16.63 -4.21 -2.21
N VAL A 128 -15.78 -3.60 -1.39
CA VAL A 128 -16.22 -2.81 -0.23
C VAL A 128 -16.49 -1.38 -0.68
N ILE A 129 -17.64 -0.82 -0.33
CA ILE A 129 -18.15 0.43 -0.90
C ILE A 129 -18.02 1.58 0.10
N PRO A 130 -17.12 2.54 -0.14
CA PRO A 130 -16.97 3.74 0.71
C PRO A 130 -18.10 4.75 0.40
N THR A 131 -19.11 4.84 1.26
CA THR A 131 -20.26 5.73 1.07
C THR A 131 -19.87 7.19 1.20
N GLY A 132 -20.22 7.99 0.17
CA GLY A 132 -19.88 9.41 0.12
C GLY A 132 -18.47 9.71 -0.38
N HIS A 133 -17.80 8.72 -0.95
CA HIS A 133 -16.57 8.91 -1.73
C HIS A 133 -16.85 9.76 -2.98
N PRO A 134 -15.97 10.70 -3.35
CA PRO A 134 -16.21 11.60 -4.47
C PRO A 134 -16.10 10.93 -5.85
N ASP A 135 -15.33 9.84 -5.98
CA ASP A 135 -15.10 9.15 -7.25
C ASP A 135 -14.87 7.65 -7.02
N LEU A 136 -15.83 6.82 -7.40
CA LEU A 136 -15.77 5.35 -7.30
C LEU A 136 -15.46 4.66 -8.62
N ARG A 137 -15.02 5.37 -9.63
CA ARG A 137 -14.57 4.74 -10.88
C ARG A 137 -13.46 3.72 -10.59
N PRO A 138 -13.39 2.61 -11.34
CA PRO A 138 -12.39 1.56 -11.10
C PRO A 138 -10.97 2.11 -11.00
N TRP A 139 -10.21 1.64 -9.99
CA TRP A 139 -8.82 2.05 -9.79
C TRP A 139 -7.82 1.07 -10.41
N ILE A 140 -8.06 -0.25 -10.22
CA ILE A 140 -7.17 -1.32 -10.70
C ILE A 140 -7.90 -2.20 -11.69
N ARG A 141 -9.16 -2.61 -11.40
CA ARG A 141 -9.99 -3.37 -12.33
C ARG A 141 -10.46 -2.44 -13.43
N HIS A 142 -9.82 -2.49 -14.57
CA HIS A 142 -10.22 -1.75 -15.74
C HIS A 142 -11.29 -2.50 -16.55
N GLU A 143 -11.49 -2.12 -17.81
CA GLU A 143 -12.63 -2.45 -18.65
C GLU A 143 -12.97 -3.94 -18.76
N ASP A 144 -12.00 -4.81 -18.83
CA ASP A 144 -12.21 -6.23 -19.18
C ASP A 144 -12.56 -7.14 -17.99
N TRP A 145 -12.83 -6.57 -16.81
CA TRP A 145 -13.16 -7.33 -15.61
C TRP A 145 -14.67 -7.51 -15.44
N PRO A 146 -15.16 -8.72 -15.08
CA PRO A 146 -16.53 -8.90 -14.63
C PRO A 146 -16.82 -8.04 -13.39
N GLU A 147 -18.03 -7.50 -13.27
CA GLU A 147 -18.40 -6.61 -12.17
C GLU A 147 -18.30 -7.26 -10.80
N ASP A 148 -18.60 -8.56 -10.70
CA ASP A 148 -18.62 -9.38 -9.49
C ASP A 148 -17.28 -10.04 -9.16
N ALA A 149 -16.24 -9.87 -9.99
CA ALA A 149 -14.93 -10.46 -9.77
C ALA A 149 -14.07 -9.60 -8.84
N TYR A 150 -14.00 -9.99 -7.58
CA TYR A 150 -13.20 -9.31 -6.55
C TYR A 150 -12.00 -10.16 -6.14
N PRO A 151 -10.81 -9.91 -6.70
CA PRO A 151 -9.67 -10.83 -6.59
C PRO A 151 -9.10 -11.00 -5.18
N LEU A 152 -9.33 -10.08 -4.26
CA LEU A 152 -8.86 -10.20 -2.87
C LEU A 152 -9.89 -10.85 -1.93
N ARG A 153 -11.09 -11.16 -2.40
CA ARG A 153 -12.00 -11.99 -1.59
C ARG A 153 -11.45 -13.41 -1.45
N LYS A 154 -11.67 -14.00 -0.28
CA LYS A 154 -11.27 -15.40 -0.01
C LYS A 154 -11.98 -16.40 -0.92
N SER A 155 -13.19 -16.09 -1.37
CA SER A 155 -13.96 -16.89 -2.31
C SER A 155 -13.44 -16.84 -3.76
N PHE A 156 -12.54 -15.90 -4.10
CA PHE A 156 -11.99 -15.77 -5.46
C PHE A 156 -10.94 -16.83 -5.73
N ASP A 157 -11.18 -17.67 -6.74
CA ASP A 157 -10.26 -18.71 -7.18
C ASP A 157 -9.35 -18.19 -8.29
N ALA A 158 -8.12 -17.80 -7.93
CA ALA A 158 -7.13 -17.28 -8.86
C ALA A 158 -6.54 -18.33 -9.82
N SER A 159 -6.83 -19.64 -9.62
CA SER A 159 -6.39 -20.71 -10.51
C SER A 159 -7.26 -20.86 -11.76
N LYS A 160 -8.48 -20.35 -11.73
CA LYS A 160 -9.42 -20.41 -12.84
C LYS A 160 -9.24 -19.26 -13.80
N PRO A 161 -9.25 -19.51 -15.12
CA PRO A 161 -9.25 -18.43 -16.10
C PRO A 161 -10.54 -17.61 -15.94
N MET A 162 -10.36 -16.30 -15.87
CA MET A 162 -11.46 -15.36 -15.79
C MET A 162 -11.94 -14.98 -17.20
N GLN A 163 -13.26 -14.97 -17.41
CA GLN A 163 -13.83 -14.49 -18.66
C GLN A 163 -13.66 -12.97 -18.74
N ARG A 164 -13.08 -12.48 -19.83
CA ARG A 164 -13.00 -11.04 -20.10
C ARG A 164 -14.38 -10.53 -20.53
N VAL A 165 -14.78 -9.41 -19.94
CA VAL A 165 -16.02 -8.73 -20.27
C VAL A 165 -15.68 -7.38 -20.88
N LYS A 166 -16.28 -7.06 -22.05
CA LYS A 166 -16.06 -5.75 -22.67
C LYS A 166 -16.66 -4.67 -21.77
N GLY A 167 -15.84 -3.74 -21.35
CA GLY A 167 -16.24 -2.56 -20.60
C GLY A 167 -15.61 -1.29 -21.17
N GLU A 168 -16.00 -0.16 -20.63
CA GLU A 168 -15.46 1.16 -20.99
C GLU A 168 -15.09 1.93 -19.72
N TYR A 169 -14.01 2.68 -19.79
CA TYR A 169 -13.62 3.59 -18.73
C TYR A 169 -14.09 5.00 -19.06
N ASN A 170 -14.93 5.57 -18.21
CA ASN A 170 -15.49 6.91 -18.39
C ASN A 170 -14.50 7.97 -17.90
N PHE A 171 -13.76 8.58 -18.82
CA PHE A 171 -12.96 9.76 -18.53
C PHE A 171 -13.85 11.00 -18.34
N ILE A 172 -13.52 11.81 -17.35
CA ILE A 172 -14.13 13.13 -17.17
C ILE A 172 -13.64 14.00 -18.33
N LYS A 173 -14.55 14.73 -18.96
CA LYS A 173 -14.23 15.66 -20.05
C LYS A 173 -14.37 17.08 -19.54
N ALA A 174 -13.35 17.90 -19.76
CA ALA A 174 -13.47 19.34 -19.63
C ALA A 174 -14.16 19.88 -20.91
N GLU A 175 -15.14 20.76 -20.73
CA GLU A 175 -15.87 21.40 -21.84
C GLU A 175 -15.44 22.86 -21.97
N GLY A 176 -15.39 23.37 -23.19
CA GLY A 176 -15.04 24.75 -23.48
C GLY A 176 -14.47 24.93 -24.89
N GLU A 177 -14.50 26.18 -25.37
CA GLU A 177 -13.89 26.54 -26.66
C GLU A 177 -12.35 26.39 -26.56
N GLY A 178 -11.76 25.73 -27.56
CA GLY A 178 -10.30 25.52 -27.61
C GLY A 178 -9.76 24.42 -26.70
N VAL A 179 -10.64 23.67 -26.00
CA VAL A 179 -10.22 22.50 -25.20
C VAL A 179 -9.79 21.36 -26.11
N TYR A 180 -8.64 20.77 -25.82
CA TYR A 180 -8.15 19.58 -26.51
C TYR A 180 -7.59 18.57 -25.50
N GLU A 181 -7.52 17.29 -25.92
CA GLU A 181 -7.00 16.19 -25.09
C GLU A 181 -5.64 15.73 -25.60
N ILE A 182 -4.73 15.48 -24.65
CA ILE A 182 -3.42 14.86 -24.92
C ILE A 182 -3.36 13.54 -24.16
N PRO A 183 -3.51 12.40 -24.83
CA PRO A 183 -3.33 11.08 -24.21
C PRO A 183 -1.82 10.73 -24.18
N VAL A 184 -1.32 10.30 -23.02
CA VAL A 184 0.04 9.82 -22.82
C VAL A 184 0.00 8.43 -22.19
N GLY A 185 0.77 7.47 -22.73
CA GLY A 185 0.79 6.10 -22.25
C GLY A 185 -0.42 5.26 -22.70
N PRO A 186 -0.54 4.00 -22.20
CA PRO A 186 0.22 3.41 -21.09
C PRO A 186 1.70 3.13 -21.37
N VAL A 187 2.12 2.98 -22.63
CA VAL A 187 3.52 2.83 -23.02
C VAL A 187 4.07 4.23 -23.32
N HIS A 188 5.07 4.66 -22.58
CA HIS A 188 5.72 5.96 -22.70
C HIS A 188 7.23 5.85 -22.41
N ALA A 189 7.99 6.90 -22.66
CA ALA A 189 9.45 6.90 -22.51
C ALA A 189 9.95 7.33 -21.11
N GLY A 190 9.07 7.54 -20.14
CA GLY A 190 9.42 7.98 -18.78
C GLY A 190 10.05 6.88 -17.93
N ILE A 191 10.62 7.28 -16.77
CA ILE A 191 11.17 6.36 -15.77
C ILE A 191 10.06 5.58 -15.01
N ILE A 192 8.85 6.12 -14.96
CA ILE A 192 7.73 5.51 -14.25
C ILE A 192 7.19 4.27 -14.97
N GLU A 193 6.54 3.39 -14.21
CA GLU A 193 5.87 2.22 -14.77
C GLU A 193 4.75 2.60 -15.75
N PRO A 194 4.35 1.69 -16.67
CA PRO A 194 3.24 1.95 -17.59
C PRO A 194 1.99 2.48 -16.89
N GLY A 195 1.53 3.63 -17.36
CA GLY A 195 0.34 4.32 -16.87
C GLY A 195 -0.25 5.19 -17.97
N HIS A 196 -1.57 5.38 -17.96
CA HIS A 196 -2.23 6.29 -18.89
C HIS A 196 -2.54 7.60 -18.21
N PHE A 197 -2.10 8.69 -18.84
CA PHE A 197 -2.36 10.06 -18.40
C PHE A 197 -3.15 10.76 -19.51
N ARG A 198 -4.24 11.37 -19.14
CA ARG A 198 -5.06 12.14 -20.07
C ARG A 198 -5.11 13.58 -19.61
N PHE A 199 -4.39 14.43 -20.32
CA PHE A 199 -4.40 15.87 -20.12
C PHE A 199 -5.52 16.49 -20.93
N GLN A 200 -6.24 17.44 -20.33
CA GLN A 200 -7.18 18.31 -21.02
C GLN A 200 -6.67 19.73 -20.84
N ALA A 201 -6.42 20.41 -21.96
CA ALA A 201 -5.71 21.68 -21.95
C ALA A 201 -6.37 22.69 -22.88
N VAL A 202 -6.11 23.98 -22.60
CA VAL A 202 -6.39 25.12 -23.48
C VAL A 202 -5.09 25.90 -23.65
N GLY A 203 -4.53 25.94 -24.84
CA GLY A 203 -3.20 26.47 -25.05
C GLY A 203 -2.18 25.67 -24.23
N GLU A 204 -1.45 26.30 -23.30
CA GLU A 204 -0.49 25.65 -22.40
C GLU A 204 -1.06 25.33 -21.01
N ASP A 205 -2.28 25.80 -20.71
CA ASP A 205 -2.90 25.60 -19.41
C ASP A 205 -3.58 24.24 -19.32
N ILE A 206 -3.22 23.46 -18.29
CA ILE A 206 -3.85 22.17 -17.99
C ILE A 206 -5.10 22.41 -17.15
N LEU A 207 -6.26 22.09 -17.71
CA LEU A 207 -7.55 22.20 -17.03
C LEU A 207 -7.83 21.00 -16.14
N ASN A 208 -7.48 19.79 -16.62
CA ASN A 208 -7.71 18.55 -15.93
C ASN A 208 -6.63 17.52 -16.30
N LEU A 209 -6.25 16.70 -15.33
CA LEU A 209 -5.38 15.55 -15.51
C LEU A 209 -6.04 14.32 -14.92
N GLU A 210 -6.30 13.34 -15.75
CA GLU A 210 -6.74 12.02 -15.28
C GLU A 210 -5.63 10.99 -15.43
N GLU A 211 -5.55 10.14 -14.40
CA GLU A 211 -4.59 9.03 -14.34
C GLU A 211 -5.32 7.70 -14.35
N ARG A 212 -4.87 6.77 -15.20
CA ARG A 212 -5.21 5.34 -15.11
C ARG A 212 -3.95 4.55 -14.89
N LEU A 213 -3.85 3.97 -13.71
CA LEU A 213 -2.67 3.23 -13.25
C LEU A 213 -3.04 1.74 -13.09
N GLY A 214 -2.10 0.92 -12.60
CA GLY A 214 -2.33 -0.50 -12.34
C GLY A 214 -2.06 -1.44 -13.52
N TYR A 215 -1.49 -0.96 -14.62
CA TYR A 215 -1.16 -1.79 -15.79
C TYR A 215 -0.13 -2.89 -15.49
N VAL A 216 0.70 -2.69 -14.48
CA VAL A 216 1.72 -3.65 -14.02
C VAL A 216 1.33 -4.32 -12.70
N HIS A 217 0.06 -4.28 -12.32
CA HIS A 217 -0.41 -4.95 -11.11
C HIS A 217 -0.18 -6.46 -11.19
N LYS A 218 0.51 -7.03 -10.18
CA LYS A 218 1.02 -8.40 -10.18
C LYS A 218 0.17 -9.37 -9.34
N GLY A 219 -0.89 -8.87 -8.68
CA GLY A 219 -1.70 -9.66 -7.75
C GLY A 219 -0.90 -10.11 -6.51
N ILE A 220 0.00 -9.27 -6.01
CA ILE A 220 0.94 -9.60 -4.94
C ILE A 220 0.20 -10.09 -3.69
N GLU A 221 -0.84 -9.36 -3.24
CA GLU A 221 -1.60 -9.69 -2.04
C GLU A 221 -2.26 -11.07 -2.16
N LYS A 222 -2.89 -11.35 -3.30
CA LYS A 222 -3.51 -12.67 -3.55
C LYS A 222 -2.47 -13.79 -3.62
N ARG A 223 -1.30 -13.51 -4.17
CA ARG A 223 -0.21 -14.51 -4.24
C ARG A 223 0.36 -14.85 -2.88
N PHE A 224 0.41 -13.91 -1.93
CA PHE A 224 0.84 -14.20 -0.57
C PHE A 224 -0.01 -15.26 0.13
N GLU A 225 -1.31 -15.37 -0.18
CA GLU A 225 -2.21 -16.32 0.45
C GLU A 225 -1.82 -17.78 0.26
N SER A 226 -1.10 -18.10 -0.83
CA SER A 226 -0.67 -19.46 -1.18
C SER A 226 0.77 -19.80 -0.80
N LEU A 227 1.52 -18.83 -0.27
CA LEU A 227 2.94 -19.00 0.04
C LEU A 227 3.18 -19.24 1.52
N SER A 228 4.23 -20.03 1.81
CA SER A 228 4.79 -20.10 3.16
C SER A 228 5.42 -18.74 3.54
N TRP A 229 5.61 -18.51 4.84
CA TRP A 229 6.21 -17.26 5.34
C TRP A 229 7.64 -17.05 4.81
N THR A 230 8.40 -18.11 4.60
CA THR A 230 9.76 -18.04 4.04
C THR A 230 9.76 -17.77 2.53
N GLU A 231 8.75 -18.24 1.80
CA GLU A 231 8.58 -17.91 0.38
C GLU A 231 8.04 -16.49 0.20
N GLY A 232 7.17 -16.05 1.11
CA GLY A 232 6.59 -14.71 1.12
C GLY A 232 7.66 -13.60 1.15
N VAL A 233 8.79 -13.79 1.84
CA VAL A 233 9.87 -12.78 1.84
C VAL A 233 10.45 -12.57 0.44
N LYS A 234 10.54 -13.63 -0.38
CA LYS A 234 11.00 -13.50 -1.76
C LYS A 234 9.99 -12.75 -2.61
N LEU A 235 8.69 -13.02 -2.42
CA LEU A 235 7.63 -12.28 -3.12
C LEU A 235 7.62 -10.80 -2.71
N ALA A 236 7.80 -10.49 -1.43
CA ALA A 236 7.93 -9.11 -0.95
C ALA A 236 9.04 -8.34 -1.69
N GLY A 237 10.21 -8.96 -1.87
CA GLY A 237 11.30 -8.38 -2.63
C GLY A 237 11.05 -8.21 -4.14
N ARG A 238 9.88 -8.63 -4.66
CA ARG A 238 9.48 -8.48 -6.08
C ARG A 238 8.30 -7.53 -6.27
N VAL A 239 7.87 -6.88 -5.21
CA VAL A 239 6.85 -5.80 -5.31
C VAL A 239 7.39 -4.70 -6.23
N SER A 240 8.62 -4.24 -5.99
CA SER A 240 9.37 -3.33 -6.84
C SER A 240 10.85 -3.75 -6.85
N GLY A 241 11.45 -3.86 -8.05
CA GLY A 241 12.81 -4.37 -8.19
C GLY A 241 13.90 -3.45 -7.65
N ASP A 242 13.64 -2.15 -7.63
CA ASP A 242 14.54 -1.11 -7.11
C ASP A 242 14.36 -0.86 -5.61
N SER A 243 13.31 -1.38 -4.99
CA SER A 243 13.01 -1.30 -3.55
C SER A 243 12.92 -2.67 -2.89
N THR A 244 13.70 -3.64 -3.39
CA THR A 244 13.65 -5.05 -2.95
C THR A 244 14.04 -5.22 -1.48
N VAL A 245 15.00 -4.44 -0.99
CA VAL A 245 15.46 -4.47 0.41
C VAL A 245 14.36 -3.92 1.33
N ALA A 246 13.78 -2.78 0.98
CA ALA A 246 12.74 -2.12 1.78
C ALA A 246 11.52 -3.02 1.96
N HIS A 247 10.99 -3.61 0.89
CA HIS A 247 9.83 -4.49 0.95
C HIS A 247 10.12 -5.79 1.71
N SER A 248 11.28 -6.42 1.49
CA SER A 248 11.70 -7.61 2.23
C SER A 248 11.86 -7.31 3.72
N LEU A 249 12.44 -6.14 4.06
CA LEU A 249 12.60 -5.70 5.44
C LEU A 249 11.25 -5.47 6.14
N CYS A 250 10.32 -4.79 5.48
CA CYS A 250 8.97 -4.56 6.02
C CYS A 250 8.25 -5.89 6.30
N TYR A 251 8.31 -6.82 5.37
CA TYR A 251 7.72 -8.16 5.52
C TYR A 251 8.36 -8.92 6.70
N CYS A 252 9.69 -8.96 6.78
CA CYS A 252 10.40 -9.63 7.89
C CYS A 252 10.06 -9.00 9.24
N ARG A 253 10.02 -7.66 9.34
CA ARG A 253 9.66 -6.98 10.58
C ARG A 253 8.22 -7.27 11.02
N ALA A 254 7.29 -7.39 10.08
CA ALA A 254 5.93 -7.81 10.40
C ALA A 254 5.88 -9.22 10.99
N LEU A 255 6.58 -10.19 10.38
CA LEU A 255 6.68 -11.56 10.90
C LEU A 255 7.38 -11.61 12.27
N GLU A 256 8.46 -10.86 12.44
CA GLU A 256 9.21 -10.77 13.69
C GLU A 256 8.33 -10.20 14.81
N ALA A 257 7.54 -9.17 14.53
CA ALA A 257 6.57 -8.64 15.49
C ALA A 257 5.49 -9.66 15.87
N MET A 258 4.96 -10.41 14.88
CA MET A 258 3.96 -11.45 15.11
C MET A 258 4.47 -12.62 15.95
N THR A 259 5.74 -12.97 15.81
CA THR A 259 6.35 -14.14 16.46
C THR A 259 7.14 -13.79 17.73
N GLY A 260 7.28 -12.50 18.06
CA GLY A 260 8.13 -12.03 19.16
C GLY A 260 9.62 -12.24 18.89
N CYS A 261 10.03 -12.46 17.65
CA CYS A 261 11.42 -12.64 17.27
C CYS A 261 12.18 -11.31 17.33
N ASN A 262 13.29 -11.30 18.06
CA ASN A 262 14.19 -10.14 18.17
C ASN A 262 15.51 -10.44 17.45
N PRO A 263 15.73 -9.89 16.24
CA PRO A 263 17.00 -10.09 15.54
C PRO A 263 18.19 -9.53 16.31
N PRO A 264 19.38 -10.17 16.23
CA PRO A 264 20.59 -9.66 16.84
C PRO A 264 20.95 -8.25 16.35
N GLU A 265 21.62 -7.45 17.18
CA GLU A 265 22.00 -6.07 16.85
C GLU A 265 22.80 -5.96 15.55
N ARG A 266 23.73 -6.89 15.31
CA ARG A 266 24.49 -6.95 14.05
C ARG A 266 23.61 -7.07 12.82
N VAL A 267 22.55 -7.85 12.89
CA VAL A 267 21.56 -8.00 11.82
C VAL A 267 20.85 -6.68 11.56
N LEU A 268 20.47 -5.95 12.61
CA LEU A 268 19.81 -4.65 12.48
C LEU A 268 20.70 -3.63 11.75
N TRP A 269 22.00 -3.59 12.09
CA TRP A 269 22.96 -2.73 11.41
C TRP A 269 23.18 -3.11 9.94
N LEU A 270 23.27 -4.40 9.62
CA LEU A 270 23.43 -4.87 8.24
C LEU A 270 22.19 -4.55 7.40
N ARG A 271 20.99 -4.73 7.96
CA ARG A 271 19.73 -4.35 7.30
C ARG A 271 19.63 -2.84 7.06
N ALA A 272 20.02 -2.04 8.05
CA ALA A 272 20.06 -0.58 7.89
C ALA A 272 21.04 -0.16 6.80
N LEU A 273 22.24 -0.74 6.78
CA LEU A 273 23.22 -0.47 5.73
C LEU A 273 22.69 -0.82 4.35
N MET A 274 22.07 -1.98 4.18
CA MET A 274 21.48 -2.38 2.90
C MET A 274 20.36 -1.42 2.46
N LEU A 275 19.50 -1.00 3.40
CA LEU A 275 18.41 -0.08 3.13
C LEU A 275 18.91 1.30 2.67
N GLU A 276 19.94 1.85 3.34
CA GLU A 276 20.54 3.13 2.93
C GLU A 276 21.24 3.03 1.57
N ARG A 277 21.90 1.92 1.27
CA ARG A 277 22.51 1.71 -0.04
C ARG A 277 21.48 1.60 -1.15
N GLU A 278 20.34 0.97 -0.90
CA GLU A 278 19.20 0.95 -1.83
C GLU A 278 18.65 2.36 -2.04
N ARG A 279 18.47 3.12 -0.97
CA ARG A 279 17.99 4.51 -1.03
C ARG A 279 18.93 5.40 -1.85
N ILE A 280 20.23 5.31 -1.63
CA ILE A 280 21.23 6.07 -2.40
C ILE A 280 21.16 5.67 -3.88
N ALA A 281 21.05 4.37 -4.19
CA ALA A 281 20.94 3.91 -5.57
C ALA A 281 19.71 4.47 -6.30
N ASN A 282 18.57 4.53 -5.59
CA ASN A 282 17.35 5.11 -6.14
C ASN A 282 17.48 6.62 -6.35
N HIS A 283 17.98 7.37 -5.35
CA HIS A 283 18.21 8.81 -5.51
C HIS A 283 19.14 9.14 -6.68
N LEU A 284 20.24 8.38 -6.85
CA LEU A 284 21.14 8.58 -8.01
C LEU A 284 20.42 8.30 -9.34
N GLY A 285 19.56 7.27 -9.38
CA GLY A 285 18.75 6.96 -10.56
C GLY A 285 17.77 8.09 -10.90
N ASP A 286 17.01 8.52 -9.90
CA ASP A 286 15.94 9.51 -10.03
C ASP A 286 16.48 10.89 -10.44
N ILE A 287 17.57 11.35 -9.81
CA ILE A 287 18.21 12.62 -10.16
C ILE A 287 18.64 12.60 -11.62
N GLY A 288 19.26 11.50 -12.07
CA GLY A 288 19.65 11.34 -13.46
C GLY A 288 18.48 11.34 -14.44
N ALA A 289 17.40 10.66 -14.09
CA ALA A 289 16.20 10.57 -14.92
C ALA A 289 15.46 11.91 -15.03
N ILE A 290 15.27 12.61 -13.90
CA ILE A 290 14.65 13.94 -13.88
C ILE A 290 15.46 14.94 -14.72
N ALA A 291 16.79 14.88 -14.62
CA ALA A 291 17.65 15.73 -15.44
C ALA A 291 17.50 15.43 -16.94
N ASN A 292 17.34 14.15 -17.30
CA ASN A 292 17.09 13.77 -18.70
C ASN A 292 15.74 14.28 -19.21
N ASP A 293 14.71 14.22 -18.39
CA ASP A 293 13.37 14.74 -18.73
C ASP A 293 13.41 16.27 -18.96
N ALA A 294 14.33 16.97 -18.26
CA ALA A 294 14.63 18.38 -18.49
C ALA A 294 15.64 18.62 -19.63
N ALA A 295 15.88 17.64 -20.50
CA ALA A 295 16.83 17.70 -21.62
C ALA A 295 18.31 17.90 -21.21
N PHE A 296 18.69 17.55 -19.96
CA PHE A 296 20.05 17.67 -19.46
C PHE A 296 20.75 16.30 -19.37
N ALA A 297 20.97 15.68 -20.52
CA ALA A 297 21.55 14.34 -20.63
C ALA A 297 22.93 14.16 -19.96
N PHE A 298 23.74 15.24 -19.85
CA PHE A 298 25.02 15.17 -19.14
C PHE A 298 24.87 14.66 -17.69
N LEU A 299 23.89 15.17 -16.94
CA LEU A 299 23.63 14.70 -15.58
C LEU A 299 23.14 13.26 -15.57
N LEU A 300 22.28 12.85 -16.50
CA LEU A 300 21.86 11.45 -16.62
C LEU A 300 23.09 10.53 -16.66
N TYR A 301 24.06 10.80 -17.52
CA TYR A 301 25.26 9.97 -17.66
C TYR A 301 26.12 9.97 -16.39
N GLN A 302 26.29 11.11 -15.73
CA GLN A 302 27.08 11.21 -14.50
C GLN A 302 26.44 10.43 -13.35
N PHE A 303 25.14 10.61 -13.12
CA PHE A 303 24.44 9.92 -12.04
C PHE A 303 24.29 8.42 -12.32
N SER A 304 24.07 8.01 -13.57
CA SER A 304 24.07 6.61 -13.98
C SER A 304 25.42 5.93 -13.71
N ARG A 305 26.53 6.62 -13.98
CA ARG A 305 27.88 6.14 -13.65
C ARG A 305 28.07 5.96 -12.15
N LEU A 306 27.67 6.92 -11.32
CA LEU A 306 27.78 6.84 -9.87
C LEU A 306 26.91 5.70 -9.31
N ARG A 307 25.69 5.59 -9.81
CA ARG A 307 24.78 4.48 -9.46
C ARG A 307 25.43 3.13 -9.79
N GLU A 308 25.99 2.99 -10.99
CA GLU A 308 26.65 1.75 -11.42
C GLU A 308 27.83 1.37 -10.50
N MET A 309 28.65 2.34 -10.10
CA MET A 309 29.74 2.12 -9.16
C MET A 309 29.23 1.58 -7.82
N LEU A 310 28.14 2.16 -7.28
CA LEU A 310 27.51 1.70 -6.06
C LEU A 310 26.96 0.27 -6.20
N LEU A 311 26.29 -0.05 -7.32
CA LEU A 311 25.72 -1.37 -7.58
C LEU A 311 26.82 -2.45 -7.74
N ARG A 312 27.97 -2.12 -8.32
CA ARG A 312 29.13 -3.02 -8.38
C ARG A 312 29.71 -3.31 -6.99
N ILE A 313 29.74 -2.32 -6.11
CA ILE A 313 30.15 -2.51 -4.72
C ILE A 313 29.14 -3.42 -4.00
N ASN A 314 27.83 -3.19 -4.21
CA ASN A 314 26.79 -4.07 -3.67
C ASN A 314 26.98 -5.52 -4.11
N LEU A 315 27.29 -5.74 -5.39
CA LEU A 315 27.58 -7.09 -5.89
C LEU A 315 28.74 -7.76 -5.16
N LYS A 316 29.82 -7.01 -4.93
CA LYS A 316 31.01 -7.51 -4.20
C LYS A 316 30.70 -7.84 -2.72
N LEU A 317 29.97 -6.94 -2.03
CA LEU A 317 29.70 -7.07 -0.61
C LEU A 317 28.58 -8.06 -0.30
N PHE A 318 27.52 -8.05 -1.11
CA PHE A 318 26.28 -8.79 -0.83
C PHE A 318 25.96 -9.88 -1.86
N GLY A 319 26.81 -10.07 -2.87
CA GLY A 319 26.59 -11.07 -3.92
C GLY A 319 25.40 -10.79 -4.86
N HIS A 320 24.81 -9.59 -4.79
CA HIS A 320 23.75 -9.14 -5.69
C HIS A 320 23.74 -7.62 -5.82
N ARG A 321 23.59 -7.09 -7.04
CA ARG A 321 23.64 -5.65 -7.33
C ARG A 321 22.60 -4.85 -6.55
N PHE A 322 21.37 -5.35 -6.46
CA PHE A 322 20.27 -4.75 -5.70
C PHE A 322 20.07 -5.37 -4.32
N MET A 323 20.97 -6.24 -3.86
CA MET A 323 20.89 -6.94 -2.57
C MET A 323 19.60 -7.75 -2.39
N MET A 324 19.01 -8.21 -3.52
CA MET A 324 17.79 -9.01 -3.54
C MET A 324 17.97 -10.31 -2.78
N ASP A 325 16.94 -10.72 -2.02
CA ASP A 325 16.91 -11.94 -1.18
C ASP A 325 18.00 -11.99 -0.10
N ARG A 326 18.51 -10.85 0.37
CA ARG A 326 19.54 -10.81 1.42
C ARG A 326 18.98 -10.71 2.83
N ILE A 327 17.74 -10.22 2.97
CA ILE A 327 17.02 -10.14 4.23
C ILE A 327 16.09 -11.35 4.35
N ILE A 328 16.12 -11.99 5.51
CA ILE A 328 15.26 -13.13 5.88
C ILE A 328 14.66 -12.88 7.26
N PRO A 329 13.56 -13.55 7.64
CA PRO A 329 13.00 -13.45 8.98
C PRO A 329 14.05 -13.80 10.05
N GLY A 330 14.21 -12.92 11.04
CA GLY A 330 15.19 -13.06 12.13
C GLY A 330 16.64 -12.80 11.73
N GLY A 331 16.96 -12.57 10.44
CA GLY A 331 18.35 -12.52 10.01
C GLY A 331 18.65 -11.81 8.70
N VAL A 332 19.86 -12.04 8.25
CA VAL A 332 20.39 -11.78 6.90
C VAL A 332 21.18 -13.01 6.46
N ILE A 333 21.24 -13.28 5.15
CA ILE A 333 21.94 -14.46 4.63
C ILE A 333 23.42 -14.21 4.36
N ILE A 334 23.90 -12.99 4.55
CA ILE A 334 25.29 -12.61 4.30
C ILE A 334 25.77 -11.66 5.39
N ASP A 335 27.02 -11.82 5.78
CA ASP A 335 27.73 -10.90 6.67
C ASP A 335 28.91 -10.26 5.93
N ILE A 336 29.28 -9.05 6.33
CA ILE A 336 30.44 -8.33 5.84
C ILE A 336 31.60 -8.61 6.81
N ASN A 337 32.60 -9.32 6.32
CA ASN A 337 33.84 -9.58 7.06
C ASN A 337 34.78 -8.36 6.99
N SER A 338 35.92 -8.45 7.69
CA SER A 338 36.93 -7.38 7.77
C SER A 338 37.49 -6.95 6.41
N ASP A 339 37.44 -7.83 5.41
CA ASP A 339 37.94 -7.58 4.04
C ASP A 339 36.96 -6.76 3.20
N GLY A 340 35.75 -6.54 3.70
CA GLY A 340 34.70 -5.71 3.07
C GLY A 340 34.74 -4.24 3.50
N LYS A 341 35.76 -3.78 4.21
CA LYS A 341 35.93 -2.39 4.65
C LYS A 341 36.53 -1.50 3.57
#